data_939ab1c3361196644129b869b38bed48
#
_entry.id   939ab1c3361196644129b869b38bed48
#
_cell.length_a   1.000
_cell.length_b   1.000
_cell.length_c   1.000
_cell.angle_alpha   90.00
_cell.angle_beta   90.00
_cell.angle_gamma   90.00
#
_symmetry.space_group_name_H-M   'P 1'
#
loop_
_entity.id
_entity.type
_entity.pdbx_description
1 polymer ?
#
loop_
_entity_poly.entity_id
_entity_poly.type
_entity_poly.pdbx_seq_one_letter_code
_entity_poly.pdbx_strand_id
1 'polypeptide(L)'
;MSEPIPLIVAQYELKGHPTRTEHWNLVAIISSSQTYTFEVRGNTDSFTYVAEPTPVPLNKILMYRGGCQVGGIPTHSLPQIAEMLGEIPIVKHDLSWDCQTWVILAIKLLKSAGFVFAQVDEPYVRERLLEDMNRWEEADLTVDERLLASGGESS
;
A
#
# COMPACT_ATOMS: atom_id res chain seq x y z
N MET A 1 -4.77 25.02 3.70
CA MET A 1 -3.86 23.95 3.25
C MET A 1 -4.22 22.65 3.94
N SER A 2 -4.40 21.61 3.18
CA SER A 2 -4.66 20.30 3.76
C SER A 2 -3.35 19.62 4.13
N GLU A 3 -3.37 18.91 5.23
CA GLU A 3 -2.21 18.12 5.63
C GLU A 3 -2.06 16.92 4.71
N PRO A 4 -0.82 16.44 4.52
CA PRO A 4 -0.61 15.20 3.76
C PRO A 4 -1.35 14.04 4.40
N ILE A 5 -1.93 13.20 3.56
CA ILE A 5 -2.54 11.96 4.03
C ILE A 5 -1.50 10.83 3.99
N PRO A 6 -1.58 9.86 4.92
CA PRO A 6 -0.60 8.78 4.95
C PRO A 6 -0.68 7.92 3.70
N LEU A 7 0.49 7.57 3.17
CA LEU A 7 0.64 6.56 2.11
C LEU A 7 1.28 5.34 2.73
N ILE A 8 0.63 4.20 2.61
CA ILE A 8 1.14 2.96 3.20
C ILE A 8 1.24 1.85 2.16
N VAL A 9 2.14 0.91 2.40
CA VAL A 9 2.08 -0.41 1.77
C VAL A 9 1.21 -1.26 2.67
N ALA A 10 0.14 -1.82 2.13
CA ALA A 10 -0.73 -2.73 2.85
C ALA A 10 -0.45 -4.16 2.39
N GLN A 11 -0.49 -5.11 3.32
CA GLN A 11 -0.30 -6.51 3.00
C GLN A 11 -1.53 -7.32 3.36
N TYR A 12 -1.81 -8.32 2.55
CA TYR A 12 -2.98 -9.18 2.66
C TYR A 12 -2.55 -10.63 2.56
N GLU A 13 -3.20 -11.51 3.30
CA GLU A 13 -2.93 -12.93 3.18
C GLU A 13 -3.30 -13.41 1.78
N LEU A 14 -2.42 -14.20 1.17
CA LEU A 14 -2.56 -14.70 -0.18
C LEU A 14 -2.46 -16.22 -0.13
N LYS A 15 -3.59 -16.92 -0.37
CA LYS A 15 -3.65 -18.36 -0.32
C LYS A 15 -3.54 -18.95 -1.73
N GLY A 16 -2.88 -20.10 -1.84
CA GLY A 16 -2.78 -20.82 -3.08
C GLY A 16 -1.80 -20.26 -4.10
N HIS A 17 -1.01 -19.26 -3.73
CA HIS A 17 0.01 -18.70 -4.62
C HIS A 17 1.29 -19.53 -4.54
N PRO A 18 1.93 -19.84 -5.67
CA PRO A 18 3.10 -20.74 -5.67
C PRO A 18 4.34 -20.16 -5.02
N THR A 19 4.53 -18.83 -4.99
CA THR A 19 5.76 -18.22 -4.53
C THR A 19 5.59 -17.14 -3.46
N ARG A 20 4.38 -16.65 -3.24
CA ARG A 20 4.13 -15.57 -2.28
C ARG A 20 3.05 -15.98 -1.29
N THR A 21 3.21 -15.52 -0.06
CA THR A 21 2.20 -15.69 0.99
C THR A 21 1.39 -14.41 1.23
N GLU A 22 1.87 -13.25 0.75
CA GLU A 22 1.20 -11.98 0.92
C GLU A 22 1.06 -11.22 -0.40
N HIS A 23 -0.12 -10.62 -0.59
CA HIS A 23 -0.37 -9.62 -1.62
C HIS A 23 -0.08 -8.24 -1.05
N TRP A 24 0.58 -7.38 -1.81
CA TRP A 24 0.86 -5.99 -1.44
C TRP A 24 0.14 -5.03 -2.36
N ASN A 25 -0.28 -3.90 -1.80
CA ASN A 25 -0.70 -2.75 -2.60
C ASN A 25 -0.29 -1.46 -1.90
N LEU A 26 -0.53 -0.32 -2.56
CA LEU A 26 -0.36 1.00 -1.96
C LEU A 26 -1.73 1.56 -1.63
N VAL A 27 -1.85 2.18 -0.46
CA VAL A 27 -3.10 2.75 0.00
C VAL A 27 -2.84 4.13 0.58
N ALA A 28 -3.62 5.12 0.14
CA ALA A 28 -3.66 6.43 0.76
C ALA A 28 -4.84 6.47 1.72
N ILE A 29 -4.58 6.78 2.99
CA ILE A 29 -5.63 6.80 4.01
C ILE A 29 -6.24 8.20 4.03
N ILE A 30 -7.43 8.33 3.45
CA ILE A 30 -8.12 9.63 3.38
C ILE A 30 -8.81 9.95 4.69
N SER A 31 -9.49 8.97 5.28
CA SER A 31 -10.22 9.12 6.54
C SER A 31 -10.40 7.75 7.19
N SER A 32 -11.06 7.72 8.33
CA SER A 32 -11.35 6.46 9.03
C SER A 32 -12.29 5.54 8.26
N SER A 33 -12.97 6.05 7.24
CA SER A 33 -13.96 5.27 6.46
C SER A 33 -13.64 5.18 4.99
N GLN A 34 -12.57 5.83 4.52
CA GLN A 34 -12.27 5.89 3.09
C GLN A 34 -10.78 5.86 2.83
N THR A 35 -10.38 5.01 1.88
CA THR A 35 -9.01 4.93 1.39
C THR A 35 -9.01 5.05 -0.13
N TYR A 36 -7.82 5.24 -0.70
CA TYR A 36 -7.62 5.20 -2.15
C TYR A 36 -6.55 4.16 -2.43
N THR A 37 -6.85 3.19 -3.28
CA THR A 37 -6.02 2.01 -3.51
C THR A 37 -5.34 2.08 -4.87
N PHE A 38 -4.04 1.78 -4.91
CA PHE A 38 -3.25 1.61 -6.13
C PHE A 38 -2.65 0.21 -6.11
N GLU A 39 -2.94 -0.60 -7.12
CA GLU A 39 -2.45 -1.98 -7.14
C GLU A 39 -2.47 -2.60 -8.52
N VAL A 40 -1.77 -3.71 -8.67
CA VAL A 40 -1.99 -4.61 -9.81
C VAL A 40 -2.83 -5.79 -9.33
N ARG A 41 -3.83 -6.14 -10.11
CA ARG A 41 -4.76 -7.25 -9.83
C ARG A 41 -4.61 -8.33 -10.88
N GLY A 42 -4.95 -9.54 -10.49
CA GLY A 42 -4.91 -10.69 -11.37
C GLY A 42 -3.77 -11.63 -11.01
N ASN A 43 -3.30 -12.37 -12.00
CA ASN A 43 -2.21 -13.32 -11.82
C ASN A 43 -1.13 -13.05 -12.86
N THR A 44 -0.10 -13.92 -12.90
CA THR A 44 1.05 -13.78 -13.80
C THR A 44 0.65 -13.54 -15.25
N ASP A 45 -0.48 -14.10 -15.68
CA ASP A 45 -0.91 -14.00 -17.08
C ASP A 45 -1.88 -12.84 -17.33
N SER A 46 -2.41 -12.22 -16.27
CA SER A 46 -3.54 -11.28 -16.42
C SER A 46 -3.40 -9.99 -15.63
N PHE A 47 -2.22 -9.66 -15.08
CA PHE A 47 -2.06 -8.45 -14.27
C PHE A 47 -2.58 -7.20 -14.96
N THR A 48 -3.38 -6.41 -14.23
CA THR A 48 -3.84 -5.10 -14.66
C THR A 48 -3.68 -4.10 -13.53
N TYR A 49 -3.39 -2.85 -13.88
CA TYR A 49 -3.29 -1.78 -12.91
C TYR A 49 -4.67 -1.22 -12.57
N VAL A 50 -4.89 -0.97 -11.28
CA VAL A 50 -6.15 -0.38 -10.80
C VAL A 50 -5.82 0.73 -9.80
N ALA A 51 -6.50 1.87 -9.94
CA ALA A 51 -6.44 2.97 -8.99
C ALA A 51 -7.87 3.42 -8.73
N GLU A 52 -8.34 3.27 -7.49
CA GLU A 52 -9.74 3.57 -7.17
C GLU A 52 -9.96 3.87 -5.70
N PRO A 53 -10.99 4.68 -5.38
CA PRO A 53 -11.38 4.86 -3.99
C PRO A 53 -11.99 3.58 -3.44
N THR A 54 -11.71 3.31 -2.16
CA THR A 54 -12.25 2.15 -1.45
C THR A 54 -13.03 2.67 -0.24
N PRO A 55 -14.36 2.47 -0.20
CA PRO A 55 -15.21 3.06 0.83
C PRO A 55 -15.29 2.26 2.12
N VAL A 56 -14.23 1.52 2.46
CA VAL A 56 -14.13 0.78 3.72
C VAL A 56 -12.73 0.98 4.30
N PRO A 57 -12.61 1.00 5.63
CA PRO A 57 -11.28 1.08 6.25
C PRO A 57 -10.53 -0.23 6.07
N LEU A 58 -9.19 -0.16 6.11
CA LEU A 58 -8.34 -1.33 5.88
C LEU A 58 -8.64 -2.46 6.87
N ASN A 59 -8.88 -2.14 8.14
CA ASN A 59 -9.12 -3.16 9.16
C ASN A 59 -10.43 -3.93 8.97
N LYS A 60 -11.28 -3.50 8.04
CA LYS A 60 -12.51 -4.21 7.67
C LYS A 60 -12.34 -5.10 6.44
N ILE A 61 -11.18 -5.05 5.79
CA ILE A 61 -10.90 -5.93 4.66
C ILE A 61 -10.42 -7.26 5.21
N LEU A 62 -11.12 -8.34 4.82
CA LEU A 62 -11.00 -9.65 5.43
C LEU A 62 -9.58 -10.20 5.51
N MET A 63 -8.79 -10.05 4.43
CA MET A 63 -7.45 -10.63 4.36
C MET A 63 -6.33 -9.67 4.75
N TYR A 64 -6.66 -8.46 5.20
CA TYR A 64 -5.66 -7.47 5.59
C TYR A 64 -4.85 -7.94 6.80
N ARG A 65 -3.53 -7.80 6.73
CA ARG A 65 -2.58 -8.27 7.73
C ARG A 65 -1.55 -7.23 8.12
N GLY A 66 -1.94 -5.95 8.08
CA GLY A 66 -1.04 -4.89 8.47
C GLY A 66 -0.38 -4.18 7.31
N GLY A 67 0.43 -3.19 7.62
CA GLY A 67 1.07 -2.36 6.61
C GLY A 67 2.28 -1.62 7.13
N CYS A 68 2.79 -0.73 6.27
CA CYS A 68 3.97 0.08 6.53
C CYS A 68 3.76 1.47 5.94
N GLN A 69 3.87 2.52 6.76
CA GLN A 69 3.82 3.86 6.20
C GLN A 69 5.11 4.16 5.44
N VAL A 70 4.97 4.58 4.18
CA VAL A 70 6.11 4.88 3.32
C VAL A 70 6.19 6.35 2.93
N GLY A 71 5.12 7.10 3.12
CA GLY A 71 5.12 8.50 2.75
C GLY A 71 3.89 9.24 3.20
N GLY A 72 3.77 10.47 2.70
CA GLY A 72 2.61 11.31 2.88
C GLY A 72 2.35 12.05 1.58
N ILE A 73 1.08 12.19 1.20
CA ILE A 73 0.73 12.84 -0.06
C ILE A 73 -0.39 13.85 0.16
N PRO A 74 -0.32 15.00 -0.52
CA PRO A 74 -1.45 15.92 -0.51
C PRO A 74 -2.64 15.27 -1.21
N THR A 75 -3.83 15.45 -0.67
CA THR A 75 -5.05 14.86 -1.26
C THR A 75 -5.21 15.25 -2.73
N HIS A 76 -4.87 16.49 -3.08
CA HIS A 76 -5.00 16.96 -4.47
C HIS A 76 -4.03 16.28 -5.43
N SER A 77 -3.00 15.57 -4.93
CA SER A 77 -2.05 14.86 -5.77
C SER A 77 -2.49 13.45 -6.14
N LEU A 78 -3.60 12.96 -5.59
CA LEU A 78 -4.08 11.60 -5.88
C LEU A 78 -4.24 11.33 -7.38
N PRO A 79 -4.88 12.24 -8.18
CA PRO A 79 -5.00 11.98 -9.62
C PRO A 79 -3.65 11.90 -10.33
N GLN A 80 -2.70 12.76 -9.96
CA GLN A 80 -1.36 12.76 -10.54
C GLN A 80 -0.64 11.46 -10.22
N ILE A 81 -0.73 11.00 -8.97
CA ILE A 81 -0.08 9.76 -8.52
C ILE A 81 -0.69 8.58 -9.25
N ALA A 82 -2.02 8.55 -9.39
CA ALA A 82 -2.70 7.47 -10.12
C ALA A 82 -2.19 7.38 -11.56
N GLU A 83 -2.00 8.51 -12.22
CA GLU A 83 -1.48 8.56 -13.58
C GLU A 83 -0.02 8.11 -13.65
N MET A 84 0.82 8.59 -12.73
CA MET A 84 2.23 8.21 -12.67
C MET A 84 2.40 6.70 -12.51
N LEU A 85 1.65 6.11 -11.57
CA LEU A 85 1.75 4.68 -11.31
C LEU A 85 1.23 3.83 -12.46
N GLY A 86 0.29 4.38 -13.23
CA GLY A 86 -0.21 3.71 -14.43
C GLY A 86 0.82 3.57 -15.53
N GLU A 87 1.92 4.33 -15.46
CA GLU A 87 3.00 4.26 -16.45
C GLU A 87 4.03 3.17 -16.14
N ILE A 88 3.98 2.55 -14.97
CA ILE A 88 4.89 1.45 -14.63
C ILE A 88 4.58 0.27 -15.56
N PRO A 89 5.58 -0.23 -16.30
CA PRO A 89 5.35 -1.37 -17.20
C PRO A 89 4.88 -2.60 -16.43
N ILE A 90 3.82 -3.22 -16.91
CA ILE A 90 3.30 -4.46 -16.35
C ILE A 90 3.94 -5.62 -17.11
N VAL A 91 4.59 -6.52 -16.36
CA VAL A 91 5.24 -7.70 -16.93
C VAL A 91 4.35 -8.90 -16.71
N LYS A 92 3.97 -9.56 -17.81
CA LYS A 92 3.17 -10.78 -17.77
C LYS A 92 4.03 -11.99 -18.10
N HIS A 93 3.58 -13.16 -17.66
CA HIS A 93 4.22 -14.45 -17.98
C HIS A 93 5.63 -14.59 -17.41
N ASP A 94 5.90 -13.89 -16.29
CA ASP A 94 7.19 -13.93 -15.61
C ASP A 94 6.93 -14.13 -14.12
N LEU A 95 7.21 -15.32 -13.60
CA LEU A 95 6.96 -15.65 -12.19
C LEU A 95 7.79 -14.82 -11.22
N SER A 96 8.86 -14.18 -11.68
CA SER A 96 9.67 -13.31 -10.83
C SER A 96 9.08 -11.90 -10.68
N TRP A 97 8.04 -11.57 -11.46
CA TRP A 97 7.39 -10.26 -11.42
C TRP A 97 5.95 -10.43 -10.91
N ASP A 98 5.61 -9.72 -9.84
CA ASP A 98 4.28 -9.83 -9.22
C ASP A 98 3.88 -8.52 -8.53
N CYS A 99 2.82 -8.57 -7.74
CA CYS A 99 2.31 -7.38 -7.05
C CYS A 99 3.35 -6.74 -6.13
N GLN A 100 4.21 -7.54 -5.49
CA GLN A 100 5.25 -6.99 -4.63
C GLN A 100 6.33 -6.29 -5.45
N THR A 101 6.69 -6.85 -6.60
CA THR A 101 7.62 -6.21 -7.53
C THR A 101 7.08 -4.85 -7.98
N TRP A 102 5.80 -4.81 -8.34
CA TRP A 102 5.15 -3.57 -8.76
C TRP A 102 5.19 -2.52 -7.64
N VAL A 103 4.88 -2.92 -6.41
CA VAL A 103 4.89 -1.99 -5.27
C VAL A 103 6.28 -1.39 -5.06
N ILE A 104 7.34 -2.20 -5.16
CA ILE A 104 8.70 -1.70 -5.00
C ILE A 104 9.05 -0.71 -6.11
N LEU A 105 8.65 -0.99 -7.36
CA LEU A 105 8.84 -0.05 -8.47
C LEU A 105 8.06 1.25 -8.23
N ALA A 106 6.83 1.14 -7.74
CA ALA A 106 6.01 2.29 -7.41
C ALA A 106 6.65 3.16 -6.32
N ILE A 107 7.20 2.53 -5.28
CA ILE A 107 7.91 3.25 -4.22
C ILE A 107 9.09 4.02 -4.78
N LYS A 108 9.88 3.40 -5.66
CA LYS A 108 11.02 4.08 -6.29
C LYS A 108 10.59 5.30 -7.09
N LEU A 109 9.54 5.15 -7.87
CA LEU A 109 9.01 6.24 -8.69
C LEU A 109 8.49 7.39 -7.81
N LEU A 110 7.70 7.07 -6.80
CA LEU A 110 7.14 8.09 -5.91
C LEU A 110 8.20 8.73 -5.02
N LYS A 111 9.25 7.99 -4.68
CA LYS A 111 10.37 8.53 -3.91
C LYS A 111 11.10 9.60 -4.72
N SER A 112 11.33 9.35 -6.00
CA SER A 112 11.98 10.33 -6.88
C SER A 112 11.11 11.57 -7.06
N ALA A 113 9.81 11.46 -6.89
CA ALA A 113 8.87 12.58 -6.99
C ALA A 113 8.63 13.28 -5.66
N GLY A 114 9.24 12.80 -4.57
CA GLY A 114 9.13 13.45 -3.26
C GLY A 114 7.98 12.99 -2.38
N PHE A 115 7.24 11.95 -2.77
CA PHE A 115 6.09 11.47 -2.01
C PHE A 115 6.42 10.37 -1.01
N VAL A 116 7.58 9.76 -1.11
CA VAL A 116 8.02 8.66 -0.25
C VAL A 116 9.22 9.12 0.56
N PHE A 117 9.26 8.73 1.85
CA PHE A 117 10.34 9.13 2.76
C PHE A 117 11.69 8.60 2.28
N ALA A 118 12.75 9.37 2.52
CA ALA A 118 14.08 9.05 2.00
C ALA A 118 14.64 7.72 2.48
N GLN A 119 14.29 7.29 3.71
CA GLN A 119 14.82 6.06 4.31
C GLN A 119 14.13 4.78 3.82
N VAL A 120 13.03 4.91 3.07
CA VAL A 120 12.24 3.76 2.65
C VAL A 120 12.92 3.06 1.48
N ASP A 121 13.18 1.77 1.64
CA ASP A 121 13.66 0.88 0.58
C ASP A 121 13.00 -0.50 0.78
N GLU A 122 13.34 -1.46 -0.05
CA GLU A 122 12.73 -2.79 0.02
C GLU A 122 12.97 -3.47 1.38
N PRO A 123 14.21 -3.53 1.92
CA PRO A 123 14.41 -4.12 3.25
C PRO A 123 13.61 -3.43 4.35
N TYR A 124 13.52 -2.12 4.30
CA TYR A 124 12.73 -1.34 5.25
C TYR A 124 11.26 -1.78 5.22
N VAL A 125 10.69 -1.85 4.03
CA VAL A 125 9.28 -2.23 3.85
C VAL A 125 9.04 -3.65 4.37
N ARG A 126 9.89 -4.62 3.99
CA ARG A 126 9.71 -6.01 4.40
C ARG A 126 9.79 -6.18 5.91
N GLU A 127 10.74 -5.49 6.55
CA GLU A 127 10.89 -5.55 8.00
C GLU A 127 9.67 -4.97 8.73
N ARG A 128 9.20 -3.81 8.28
CA ARG A 128 8.06 -3.15 8.89
C ARG A 128 6.76 -3.92 8.68
N LEU A 129 6.60 -4.55 7.52
CA LEU A 129 5.44 -5.38 7.26
C LEU A 129 5.42 -6.61 8.17
N LEU A 130 6.58 -7.23 8.40
CA LEU A 130 6.66 -8.36 9.32
C LEU A 130 6.29 -7.95 10.74
N GLU A 131 6.80 -6.83 11.21
CA GLU A 131 6.46 -6.30 12.53
C GLU A 131 4.96 -6.06 12.66
N ASP A 132 4.35 -5.47 11.64
CA ASP A 132 2.92 -5.13 11.69
C ASP A 132 2.03 -6.37 11.59
N MET A 133 2.47 -7.40 10.86
CA MET A 133 1.78 -8.67 10.84
C MET A 133 1.77 -9.32 12.23
N ASN A 134 2.89 -9.22 12.95
CA ASN A 134 2.96 -9.72 14.31
C ASN A 134 1.99 -8.98 15.22
N ARG A 135 1.84 -7.66 15.05
CA ARG A 135 0.85 -6.89 15.81
C ARG A 135 -0.57 -7.37 15.50
N TRP A 136 -0.86 -7.61 14.24
CA TRP A 136 -2.16 -8.12 13.83
C TRP A 136 -2.45 -9.48 14.48
N GLU A 137 -1.46 -10.38 14.49
CA GLU A 137 -1.61 -11.71 15.08
C GLU A 137 -1.83 -11.64 16.58
N GLU A 138 -1.27 -10.64 17.26
CA GLU A 138 -1.41 -10.43 18.69
C GLU A 138 -2.62 -9.57 19.06
N ALA A 139 -3.46 -9.23 18.08
CA ALA A 139 -4.61 -8.34 18.24
C ALA A 139 -4.22 -6.95 18.73
N ASP A 140 -3.02 -6.49 18.40
CA ASP A 140 -2.55 -5.14 18.66
C ASP A 140 -2.87 -4.24 17.46
N LEU A 141 -2.70 -2.93 17.64
CA LEU A 141 -3.02 -1.98 16.58
C LEU A 141 -2.03 -2.05 15.42
N THR A 142 -2.54 -2.25 14.21
CA THR A 142 -1.75 -2.18 12.97
C THR A 142 -1.51 -0.72 12.58
N VAL A 143 -0.68 -0.50 11.53
CA VAL A 143 -0.23 0.84 11.17
C VAL A 143 -1.39 1.79 10.86
N ASP A 144 -2.38 1.34 10.12
CA ASP A 144 -3.54 2.16 9.78
C ASP A 144 -4.31 2.58 11.02
N GLU A 145 -4.50 1.65 11.96
CA GLU A 145 -5.18 1.92 13.22
C GLU A 145 -4.42 2.92 14.07
N ARG A 146 -3.08 2.77 14.16
CA ARG A 146 -2.25 3.71 14.88
C ARG A 146 -2.27 5.11 14.26
N LEU A 147 -2.23 5.20 12.92
CA LEU A 147 -2.28 6.47 12.22
C LEU A 147 -3.61 7.18 12.42
N LEU A 148 -4.72 6.43 12.38
CA LEU A 148 -6.04 7.00 12.60
C LEU A 148 -6.23 7.42 14.05
N ALA A 149 -5.69 6.66 15.00
CA ALA A 149 -5.79 7.00 16.42
C ALA A 149 -5.06 8.29 16.73
N SER A 150 -3.88 8.53 16.12
CA SER A 150 -3.11 9.76 16.36
C SER A 150 -3.61 10.93 15.54
N GLY A 151 -4.11 10.69 14.31
CA GLY A 151 -4.60 11.74 13.42
C GLY A 151 -6.05 12.10 13.59
N GLY A 152 -6.87 11.16 14.08
CA GLY A 152 -8.30 11.39 14.25
C GLY A 152 -8.62 12.49 15.24
N GLU A 153 -7.72 12.77 16.15
CA GLU A 153 -7.89 13.79 17.15
C GLU A 153 -7.73 15.20 16.58
N SER A 154 -7.03 15.33 15.48
CA SER A 154 -6.78 16.63 14.85
C SER A 154 -7.85 17.04 13.85
N SER A 155 -8.75 16.14 13.56
CA SER A 155 -9.80 16.39 12.58
C SER A 155 -10.97 17.14 13.15
#